data_39fb6c7a9580ad04e2a019624908986a
#
_entry.id   39fb6c7a9580ad04e2a019624908986a
#
_cell.length_a   1.000
_cell.length_b   1.000
_cell.length_c   1.000
_cell.angle_alpha   90.00
_cell.angle_beta   90.00
_cell.angle_gamma   90.00
#
_symmetry.space_group_name_H-M   'P 1'
#
loop_
_entity.id
_entity.type
_entity.pdbx_description
1 polymer ?
#
loop_
_entity_poly.entity_id
_entity_poly.type
_entity_poly.pdbx_seq_one_letter_code
_entity_poly.pdbx_strand_id
1 'polypeptide(L)'
;KHKDVAYYQAYVAGVKHTLKALQGQNIKRFFFISSSSVFGQSDGEKVTEASPTIGNNFSTKRLLEGEELVTEAEIPTTIIRFGGIYGPGRTHLIELVMQGKAHCMEDVYSNRIHSADCVGIMMHLMNLNEQDAGKVEPLYIGVDDQPTLSCEVYEWLAEQLNVGYIEHIEPTENSRMQRSNKRLSNAKIRATGYEFKYPTYQDGYAELIG
;
A
#
# COMPACT_ATOMS: atom_id res chain seq x y z
N LYS A 1 22.29 8.35 0.79
CA LYS A 1 22.25 9.40 1.85
C LYS A 1 21.09 10.41 1.65
N HIS A 2 20.96 11.07 0.49
CA HIS A 2 19.90 12.07 0.27
C HIS A 2 18.48 11.51 0.39
N LYS A 3 18.21 10.30 -0.11
CA LYS A 3 16.89 9.67 0.00
C LYS A 3 16.49 9.33 1.44
N ASP A 4 17.42 8.85 2.28
CA ASP A 4 17.15 8.56 3.69
C ASP A 4 16.80 9.84 4.47
N VAL A 5 17.51 10.94 4.22
CA VAL A 5 17.20 12.24 4.83
C VAL A 5 15.79 12.71 4.45
N ALA A 6 15.40 12.56 3.17
CA ALA A 6 14.06 12.95 2.73
C ALA A 6 12.98 12.11 3.42
N TYR A 7 13.17 10.79 3.54
CA TYR A 7 12.27 9.91 4.27
C TYR A 7 12.21 10.26 5.76
N TYR A 8 13.35 10.52 6.40
CA TYR A 8 13.39 10.98 7.79
C TYR A 8 12.60 12.28 7.98
N GLN A 9 12.80 13.27 7.12
CA GLN A 9 12.08 14.53 7.19
C GLN A 9 10.56 14.35 7.04
N ALA A 10 10.13 13.51 6.10
CA ALA A 10 8.70 13.29 5.86
C ALA A 10 8.05 12.44 6.97
N TYR A 11 8.61 11.29 7.28
CA TYR A 11 7.95 10.27 8.10
C TYR A 11 8.32 10.30 9.58
N VAL A 12 9.41 10.98 9.97
CA VAL A 12 9.83 11.06 11.38
C VAL A 12 9.74 12.49 11.87
N ALA A 13 10.53 13.40 11.30
CA ALA A 13 10.57 14.78 11.77
C ALA A 13 9.22 15.50 11.55
N GLY A 14 8.62 15.34 10.36
CA GLY A 14 7.30 15.89 10.04
C GLY A 14 6.21 15.37 10.98
N VAL A 15 6.20 14.07 11.24
CA VAL A 15 5.25 13.44 12.19
C VAL A 15 5.45 14.01 13.59
N LYS A 16 6.69 14.08 14.09
CA LYS A 16 6.99 14.70 15.41
C LYS A 16 6.45 16.13 15.51
N HIS A 17 6.69 16.94 14.48
CA HIS A 17 6.23 18.32 14.46
C HIS A 17 4.69 18.41 14.45
N THR A 18 4.04 17.56 13.65
CA THR A 18 2.58 17.51 13.58
C THR A 18 2.00 17.09 14.93
N LEU A 19 2.45 15.99 15.53
CA LEU A 19 1.97 15.52 16.82
C LEU A 19 2.17 16.57 17.92
N LYS A 20 3.33 17.25 17.92
CA LYS A 20 3.58 18.35 18.85
C LYS A 20 2.60 19.52 18.67
N ALA A 21 2.28 19.88 17.42
CA ALA A 21 1.33 20.97 17.14
C ALA A 21 -0.11 20.60 17.51
N LEU A 22 -0.43 19.32 17.59
CA LEU A 22 -1.75 18.80 17.98
C LEU A 22 -1.93 18.67 19.50
N GLN A 23 -0.88 18.83 20.29
CA GLN A 23 -0.95 18.77 21.76
C GLN A 23 -1.93 19.81 22.31
N GLY A 24 -2.79 19.38 23.23
CA GLY A 24 -3.81 20.24 23.85
C GLY A 24 -5.00 20.59 22.95
N GLN A 25 -5.05 20.07 21.71
CA GLN A 25 -6.19 20.23 20.83
C GLN A 25 -7.15 19.02 20.95
N ASN A 26 -8.43 19.26 20.74
CA ASN A 26 -9.45 18.21 20.75
C ASN A 26 -9.46 17.46 19.39
N ILE A 27 -8.49 16.57 19.20
CA ILE A 27 -8.34 15.77 17.99
C ILE A 27 -9.13 14.46 18.16
N LYS A 28 -10.10 14.22 17.27
CA LYS A 28 -10.89 12.99 17.30
C LYS A 28 -10.08 11.75 16.93
N ARG A 29 -9.26 11.86 15.86
CA ARG A 29 -8.34 10.79 15.43
C ARG A 29 -7.30 11.34 14.44
N PHE A 30 -6.10 10.85 14.53
CA PHE A 30 -5.01 11.10 13.57
C PHE A 30 -4.82 9.87 12.68
N PHE A 31 -4.93 10.05 11.36
CA PHE A 31 -4.69 8.98 10.38
C PHE A 31 -3.30 9.11 9.80
N PHE A 32 -2.50 8.06 9.93
CA PHE A 32 -1.14 7.99 9.38
C PHE A 32 -1.09 7.05 8.19
N ILE A 33 -0.67 7.56 7.03
CA ILE A 33 -0.51 6.76 5.82
C ILE A 33 0.89 6.17 5.79
N SER A 34 0.94 4.85 5.88
CA SER A 34 2.15 4.04 5.79
C SER A 34 2.14 3.15 4.54
N SER A 35 3.03 2.20 4.47
CA SER A 35 3.21 1.31 3.32
C SER A 35 3.31 -0.14 3.75
N SER A 36 2.72 -1.04 2.97
CA SER A 36 2.88 -2.48 3.14
C SER A 36 4.32 -2.98 2.92
N SER A 37 5.22 -2.12 2.45
CA SER A 37 6.64 -2.44 2.33
C SER A 37 7.33 -2.70 3.68
N VAL A 38 6.71 -2.32 4.80
CA VAL A 38 7.21 -2.63 6.15
C VAL A 38 7.11 -4.11 6.52
N PHE A 39 6.29 -4.87 5.82
CA PHE A 39 6.20 -6.33 5.97
C PHE A 39 7.37 -7.00 5.25
N GLY A 40 8.11 -7.86 5.97
CA GLY A 40 9.32 -8.49 5.45
C GLY A 40 9.14 -9.84 4.76
N GLN A 41 7.93 -10.37 4.74
CA GLN A 41 7.60 -11.66 4.12
C GLN A 41 7.86 -11.61 2.61
N SER A 42 8.40 -12.73 2.05
CA SER A 42 8.89 -12.79 0.67
C SER A 42 8.67 -14.13 -0.04
N ASP A 43 7.92 -15.07 0.57
CA ASP A 43 7.75 -16.45 0.07
C ASP A 43 6.29 -16.73 -0.34
N GLY A 44 5.54 -15.69 -0.73
CA GLY A 44 4.15 -15.81 -1.15
C GLY A 44 3.15 -16.01 0.00
N GLU A 45 3.57 -15.78 1.26
CA GLU A 45 2.74 -16.02 2.44
C GLU A 45 1.57 -15.03 2.51
N LYS A 46 0.51 -15.46 3.19
CA LYS A 46 -0.58 -14.56 3.57
C LYS A 46 -0.13 -13.66 4.73
N VAL A 47 -0.31 -12.36 4.55
CA VAL A 47 0.06 -11.30 5.51
C VAL A 47 -1.19 -10.55 5.95
N THR A 48 -1.30 -10.33 7.25
CA THR A 48 -2.37 -9.56 7.90
C THR A 48 -1.76 -8.46 8.77
N GLU A 49 -2.59 -7.65 9.40
CA GLU A 49 -2.16 -6.61 10.33
C GLU A 49 -1.37 -7.16 11.53
N ALA A 50 -1.61 -8.42 11.91
CA ALA A 50 -0.88 -9.10 12.98
C ALA A 50 0.49 -9.66 12.56
N SER A 51 0.81 -9.64 11.26
CA SER A 51 2.09 -10.16 10.76
C SER A 51 3.26 -9.27 11.17
N PRO A 52 4.43 -9.83 11.48
CA PRO A 52 5.60 -9.06 11.91
C PRO A 52 6.11 -8.15 10.79
N THR A 53 6.58 -6.97 11.19
CA THR A 53 7.22 -5.99 10.32
C THR A 53 8.74 -6.08 10.42
N ILE A 54 9.45 -5.77 9.34
CA ILE A 54 10.91 -5.80 9.28
C ILE A 54 11.42 -4.53 8.60
N GLY A 55 12.19 -3.73 9.34
CA GLY A 55 12.90 -2.57 8.79
C GLY A 55 14.21 -2.96 8.11
N ASN A 56 14.14 -3.64 6.96
CA ASN A 56 15.31 -4.17 6.26
C ASN A 56 16.09 -3.15 5.39
N ASN A 57 15.52 -1.98 5.17
CA ASN A 57 16.16 -0.89 4.42
C ASN A 57 15.81 0.48 5.04
N PHE A 58 16.44 1.55 4.55
CA PHE A 58 16.25 2.89 5.14
C PHE A 58 14.80 3.37 5.08
N SER A 59 14.08 3.12 3.98
CA SER A 59 12.70 3.59 3.83
C SER A 59 11.74 2.89 4.78
N THR A 60 11.84 1.57 4.92
CA THR A 60 11.02 0.79 5.87
C THR A 60 11.34 1.13 7.31
N LYS A 61 12.62 1.37 7.65
CA LYS A 61 13.00 1.86 8.99
C LYS A 61 12.34 3.19 9.31
N ARG A 62 12.37 4.18 8.41
CA ARG A 62 11.77 5.50 8.65
C ARG A 62 10.24 5.44 8.73
N LEU A 63 9.60 4.56 7.95
CA LEU A 63 8.17 4.32 8.07
C LEU A 63 7.81 3.74 9.45
N LEU A 64 8.53 2.71 9.91
CA LEU A 64 8.31 2.11 11.23
C LEU A 64 8.59 3.07 12.38
N GLU A 65 9.64 3.89 12.30
CA GLU A 65 9.88 4.98 13.27
C GLU A 65 8.69 5.97 13.30
N GLY A 66 8.09 6.27 12.15
CA GLY A 66 6.89 7.11 12.06
C GLY A 66 5.65 6.43 12.66
N GLU A 67 5.46 5.14 12.40
CA GLU A 67 4.37 4.35 12.98
C GLU A 67 4.49 4.27 14.53
N GLU A 68 5.70 4.08 15.05
CA GLU A 68 5.97 4.06 16.49
C GLU A 68 5.57 5.38 17.14
N LEU A 69 6.03 6.52 16.58
CA LEU A 69 5.66 7.86 17.07
C LEU A 69 4.14 8.09 17.11
N VAL A 70 3.44 7.61 16.08
CA VAL A 70 1.97 7.71 15.99
C VAL A 70 1.30 6.81 17.01
N THR A 71 1.82 5.59 17.22
CA THR A 71 1.26 4.63 18.19
C THR A 71 1.45 5.09 19.64
N GLU A 72 2.57 5.79 19.93
CA GLU A 72 2.87 6.31 21.26
C GLU A 72 2.18 7.67 21.56
N ALA A 73 1.50 8.25 20.56
CA ALA A 73 0.82 9.53 20.74
C ALA A 73 -0.37 9.42 21.72
N GLU A 74 -0.58 10.45 22.53
CA GLU A 74 -1.68 10.54 23.50
C GLU A 74 -3.05 10.81 22.87
N ILE A 75 -3.12 10.91 21.54
CA ILE A 75 -4.35 11.10 20.77
C ILE A 75 -4.77 9.80 20.08
N PRO A 76 -6.06 9.57 19.80
CA PRO A 76 -6.48 8.41 19.03
C PRO A 76 -5.83 8.39 17.65
N THR A 77 -5.23 7.28 17.25
CA THR A 77 -4.52 7.14 15.97
C THR A 77 -4.98 5.93 15.19
N THR A 78 -4.81 5.98 13.88
CA THR A 78 -5.01 4.83 12.98
C THR A 78 -3.96 4.88 11.88
N ILE A 79 -3.26 3.78 11.70
CA ILE A 79 -2.27 3.58 10.64
C ILE A 79 -2.93 2.83 9.49
N ILE A 80 -2.69 3.28 8.25
CA ILE A 80 -3.15 2.56 7.05
C ILE A 80 -1.91 2.22 6.21
N ARG A 81 -1.61 0.93 6.06
CA ARG A 81 -0.51 0.42 5.24
C ARG A 81 -1.03 0.11 3.85
N PHE A 82 -0.88 1.04 2.91
CA PHE A 82 -1.30 0.80 1.53
C PHE A 82 -0.32 -0.08 0.77
N GLY A 83 -0.87 -0.89 -0.16
CA GLY A 83 -0.13 -1.64 -1.17
C GLY A 83 0.41 -0.76 -2.28
N GLY A 84 0.68 -1.34 -3.44
CA GLY A 84 1.11 -0.60 -4.63
C GLY A 84 -0.01 0.27 -5.18
N ILE A 85 0.07 1.58 -4.95
CA ILE A 85 -0.96 2.53 -5.40
C ILE A 85 -0.80 2.79 -6.90
N TYR A 86 -1.89 2.62 -7.65
CA TYR A 86 -2.01 2.99 -9.07
C TYR A 86 -3.28 3.83 -9.29
N GLY A 87 -3.44 4.42 -10.49
CA GLY A 87 -4.59 5.27 -10.81
C GLY A 87 -4.19 6.48 -11.65
N PRO A 88 -5.04 7.49 -11.82
CA PRO A 88 -4.72 8.71 -12.56
C PRO A 88 -3.42 9.35 -12.07
N GLY A 89 -2.50 9.62 -13.00
CA GLY A 89 -1.16 10.14 -12.70
C GLY A 89 -0.17 9.12 -12.09
N ARG A 90 -0.56 7.85 -11.96
CA ARG A 90 0.27 6.74 -11.47
C ARG A 90 0.19 5.55 -12.43
N THR A 91 0.52 5.80 -13.69
CA THR A 91 0.37 4.91 -14.85
C THR A 91 1.66 4.16 -15.22
N HIS A 92 2.65 4.18 -14.33
CA HIS A 92 3.99 3.66 -14.62
C HIS A 92 4.01 2.24 -15.21
N LEU A 93 3.12 1.35 -14.76
CA LEU A 93 3.06 -0.01 -15.27
C LEU A 93 2.52 -0.05 -16.71
N ILE A 94 1.47 0.72 -16.99
CA ILE A 94 0.93 0.90 -18.35
C ILE A 94 2.03 1.42 -19.28
N GLU A 95 2.77 2.44 -18.86
CA GLU A 95 3.87 3.03 -19.63
C GLU A 95 4.99 2.03 -19.92
N LEU A 96 5.37 1.19 -18.94
CA LEU A 96 6.36 0.14 -19.15
C LEU A 96 5.91 -0.88 -20.20
N VAL A 97 4.64 -1.32 -20.13
CA VAL A 97 4.06 -2.25 -21.09
C VAL A 97 4.05 -1.62 -22.48
N MET A 98 3.51 -0.40 -22.64
CA MET A 98 3.46 0.31 -23.91
C MET A 98 4.84 0.53 -24.55
N GLN A 99 5.88 0.71 -23.73
CA GLN A 99 7.27 0.91 -24.21
C GLN A 99 7.99 -0.41 -24.52
N GLY A 100 7.35 -1.58 -24.31
CA GLY A 100 8.01 -2.88 -24.46
C GLY A 100 9.16 -3.11 -23.45
N LYS A 101 9.12 -2.43 -22.29
CA LYS A 101 10.12 -2.51 -21.23
C LYS A 101 9.62 -3.27 -20.01
N ALA A 102 8.39 -3.78 -20.09
CA ALA A 102 7.83 -4.56 -19.02
C ALA A 102 8.42 -5.97 -19.03
N HIS A 103 8.82 -6.43 -17.87
CA HIS A 103 9.19 -7.81 -17.60
C HIS A 103 8.59 -8.23 -16.27
N CYS A 104 8.24 -9.47 -16.14
CA CYS A 104 7.64 -10.01 -14.92
C CYS A 104 8.47 -11.14 -14.33
N MET A 105 8.31 -11.38 -13.04
CA MET A 105 8.90 -12.53 -12.35
C MET A 105 7.79 -13.55 -12.09
N GLU A 106 8.06 -14.82 -12.42
CA GLU A 106 7.16 -15.91 -12.14
C GLU A 106 7.00 -16.13 -10.63
N ASP A 107 5.85 -16.64 -10.23
CA ASP A 107 5.50 -16.98 -8.84
C ASP A 107 5.66 -15.83 -7.82
N VAL A 108 5.69 -14.59 -8.29
CA VAL A 108 5.79 -13.40 -7.44
C VAL A 108 4.45 -12.67 -7.37
N TYR A 109 3.85 -12.67 -6.20
CA TYR A 109 2.62 -11.92 -5.93
C TYR A 109 2.88 -10.42 -5.86
N SER A 110 1.91 -9.68 -6.33
CA SER A 110 1.82 -8.23 -6.19
C SER A 110 0.48 -7.84 -5.57
N ASN A 111 0.49 -6.78 -4.79
CA ASN A 111 -0.69 -6.27 -4.09
C ASN A 111 -0.89 -4.82 -4.49
N ARG A 112 -2.08 -4.47 -4.92
CA ARG A 112 -2.40 -3.16 -5.49
C ARG A 112 -3.59 -2.53 -4.80
N ILE A 113 -3.74 -1.25 -5.02
CA ILE A 113 -4.95 -0.50 -4.67
C ILE A 113 -5.06 0.69 -5.62
N HIS A 114 -6.27 0.94 -6.11
CA HIS A 114 -6.53 2.14 -6.89
C HIS A 114 -6.53 3.38 -6.01
N SER A 115 -6.02 4.50 -6.50
CA SER A 115 -5.91 5.75 -5.72
C SER A 115 -7.26 6.28 -5.22
N ALA A 116 -8.35 6.04 -5.96
CA ALA A 116 -9.70 6.38 -5.49
C ALA A 116 -10.11 5.56 -4.26
N ASP A 117 -9.73 4.27 -4.19
CA ASP A 117 -9.98 3.44 -3.01
C ASP A 117 -9.10 3.82 -1.82
N CYS A 118 -7.88 4.34 -2.04
CA CYS A 118 -7.12 4.94 -0.95
C CYS A 118 -7.89 6.08 -0.28
N VAL A 119 -8.46 6.98 -1.09
CA VAL A 119 -9.31 8.08 -0.59
C VAL A 119 -10.61 7.54 0.01
N GLY A 120 -11.25 6.57 -0.64
CA GLY A 120 -12.48 5.94 -0.19
C GLY A 120 -12.33 5.32 1.21
N ILE A 121 -11.27 4.54 1.43
CA ILE A 121 -10.94 3.94 2.75
C ILE A 121 -10.77 5.04 3.81
N MET A 122 -10.02 6.10 3.52
CA MET A 122 -9.82 7.19 4.47
C MET A 122 -11.14 7.86 4.84
N MET A 123 -11.96 8.22 3.84
CA MET A 123 -13.26 8.85 4.07
C MET A 123 -14.22 7.92 4.84
N HIS A 124 -14.23 6.63 4.51
CA HIS A 124 -15.04 5.64 5.20
C HIS A 124 -14.65 5.53 6.69
N LEU A 125 -13.36 5.39 6.98
CA LEU A 125 -12.88 5.30 8.36
C LEU A 125 -13.10 6.60 9.15
N MET A 126 -12.97 7.77 8.51
CA MET A 126 -13.29 9.06 9.13
C MET A 126 -14.78 9.13 9.49
N ASN A 127 -15.67 8.76 8.57
CA ASN A 127 -17.12 8.72 8.81
C ASN A 127 -17.49 7.70 9.90
N LEU A 128 -16.88 6.51 9.88
CA LEU A 128 -17.07 5.50 10.91
C LEU A 128 -16.62 6.01 12.28
N ASN A 129 -15.50 6.73 12.34
CA ASN A 129 -15.01 7.34 13.58
C ASN A 129 -15.96 8.43 14.14
N GLU A 130 -16.63 9.18 13.27
CA GLU A 130 -17.65 10.16 13.69
C GLU A 130 -18.89 9.48 14.25
N GLN A 131 -19.27 8.33 13.72
CA GLN A 131 -20.44 7.57 14.17
C GLN A 131 -20.15 6.77 15.45
N ASP A 132 -19.04 6.08 15.49
CA ASP A 132 -18.60 5.24 16.59
C ASP A 132 -17.06 5.04 16.55
N ALA A 133 -16.36 5.85 17.31
CA ALA A 133 -14.89 5.80 17.37
C ALA A 133 -14.34 4.44 17.85
N GLY A 134 -15.14 3.67 18.58
CA GLY A 134 -14.75 2.33 19.06
C GLY A 134 -14.69 1.26 17.96
N LYS A 135 -15.30 1.53 16.80
CA LYS A 135 -15.26 0.65 15.63
C LYS A 135 -14.04 0.82 14.73
N VAL A 136 -13.26 1.88 14.96
CA VAL A 136 -12.06 2.14 14.15
C VAL A 136 -10.83 1.57 14.85
N GLU A 137 -10.26 0.55 14.24
CA GLU A 137 -9.06 -0.14 14.71
C GLU A 137 -7.78 0.70 14.53
N PRO A 138 -6.71 0.42 15.30
CA PRO A 138 -5.46 1.18 15.21
C PRO A 138 -4.65 0.93 13.94
N LEU A 139 -4.90 -0.18 13.21
CA LEU A 139 -4.13 -0.56 12.02
C LEU A 139 -4.99 -1.27 10.99
N TYR A 140 -4.85 -0.83 9.73
CA TYR A 140 -5.45 -1.46 8.55
C TYR A 140 -4.43 -1.68 7.42
N ILE A 141 -4.63 -2.73 6.63
CA ILE A 141 -4.00 -2.93 5.33
C ILE A 141 -4.98 -2.48 4.24
N GLY A 142 -4.53 -1.57 3.38
CA GLY A 142 -5.29 -1.09 2.23
C GLY A 142 -4.76 -1.69 0.93
N VAL A 143 -5.43 -2.74 0.44
CA VAL A 143 -5.20 -3.38 -0.87
C VAL A 143 -6.55 -3.79 -1.46
N ASP A 144 -6.61 -3.99 -2.78
CA ASP A 144 -7.78 -4.57 -3.45
C ASP A 144 -8.06 -6.02 -2.98
N ASP A 145 -9.11 -6.64 -3.54
CA ASP A 145 -9.52 -7.99 -3.13
C ASP A 145 -8.65 -9.10 -3.71
N GLN A 146 -7.76 -8.77 -4.65
CA GLN A 146 -7.08 -9.76 -5.47
C GLN A 146 -5.55 -9.65 -5.44
N PRO A 147 -4.88 -10.22 -4.42
CA PRO A 147 -3.45 -10.47 -4.51
C PRO A 147 -3.17 -11.36 -5.73
N THR A 148 -2.50 -10.82 -6.75
CA THR A 148 -2.35 -11.45 -8.07
C THR A 148 -0.88 -11.67 -8.41
N LEU A 149 -0.56 -12.74 -9.11
CA LEU A 149 0.79 -12.95 -9.67
C LEU A 149 1.17 -11.77 -10.58
N SER A 150 2.39 -11.33 -10.47
CA SER A 150 2.84 -10.14 -11.22
C SER A 150 2.73 -10.34 -12.73
N CYS A 151 3.04 -11.55 -13.23
CA CYS A 151 2.96 -11.87 -14.65
C CYS A 151 1.53 -11.78 -15.18
N GLU A 152 0.54 -12.29 -14.46
CA GLU A 152 -0.87 -12.17 -14.85
C GLU A 152 -1.30 -10.72 -15.12
N VAL A 153 -0.83 -9.79 -14.28
CA VAL A 153 -1.16 -8.36 -14.44
C VAL A 153 -0.48 -7.76 -15.67
N TYR A 154 0.79 -8.09 -15.89
CA TYR A 154 1.55 -7.57 -17.04
C TYR A 154 1.01 -8.13 -18.35
N GLU A 155 0.71 -9.41 -18.40
CA GLU A 155 0.14 -10.09 -19.56
C GLU A 155 -1.25 -9.54 -19.91
N TRP A 156 -2.11 -9.39 -18.90
CA TRP A 156 -3.43 -8.79 -19.10
C TRP A 156 -3.32 -7.37 -19.67
N LEU A 157 -2.42 -6.53 -19.12
CA LEU A 157 -2.19 -5.19 -19.66
C LEU A 157 -1.68 -5.23 -21.11
N ALA A 158 -0.76 -6.15 -21.42
CA ALA A 158 -0.23 -6.29 -22.78
C ALA A 158 -1.34 -6.68 -23.77
N GLU A 159 -2.23 -7.58 -23.37
CA GLU A 159 -3.40 -7.96 -24.15
C GLU A 159 -4.34 -6.78 -24.41
N GLN A 160 -4.72 -6.04 -23.35
CA GLN A 160 -5.61 -4.88 -23.48
C GLN A 160 -5.02 -3.76 -24.33
N LEU A 161 -3.70 -3.57 -24.28
CA LEU A 161 -2.99 -2.54 -25.02
C LEU A 161 -2.54 -2.98 -26.43
N ASN A 162 -2.84 -4.23 -26.84
CA ASN A 162 -2.34 -4.84 -28.07
C ASN A 162 -0.82 -4.75 -28.22
N VAL A 163 -0.10 -4.88 -27.13
CA VAL A 163 1.36 -4.94 -27.08
C VAL A 163 1.75 -6.42 -27.09
N GLY A 164 2.89 -6.71 -27.68
CA GLY A 164 3.35 -8.09 -27.80
C GLY A 164 3.78 -8.73 -26.48
N TYR A 165 4.65 -9.73 -26.58
CA TYR A 165 5.10 -10.57 -25.48
C TYR A 165 5.71 -9.77 -24.30
N ILE A 166 5.38 -10.20 -23.08
CA ILE A 166 6.03 -9.75 -21.85
C ILE A 166 7.17 -10.73 -21.53
N GLU A 167 8.37 -10.20 -21.31
CA GLU A 167 9.53 -11.01 -20.93
C GLU A 167 9.35 -11.56 -19.52
N HIS A 168 9.46 -12.88 -19.38
CA HIS A 168 9.53 -13.57 -18.10
C HIS A 168 10.98 -13.68 -17.66
N ILE A 169 11.26 -13.23 -16.45
CA ILE A 169 12.59 -13.29 -15.86
C ILE A 169 12.59 -14.14 -14.60
N GLU A 170 13.65 -14.91 -14.43
CA GLU A 170 13.84 -15.69 -13.20
C GLU A 170 14.02 -14.77 -11.98
N PRO A 171 13.44 -15.16 -10.83
CA PRO A 171 13.68 -14.45 -9.58
C PRO A 171 15.14 -14.36 -9.23
N THR A 172 15.65 -13.17 -8.99
CA THR A 172 16.98 -12.97 -8.41
C THR A 172 16.84 -12.67 -6.91
N GLU A 173 17.65 -13.32 -6.07
CA GLU A 173 17.56 -13.26 -4.59
C GLU A 173 17.47 -11.86 -3.99
N ASN A 174 17.89 -10.84 -4.70
CA ASN A 174 17.91 -9.46 -4.22
C ASN A 174 16.99 -8.50 -5.00
N SER A 175 16.15 -9.02 -5.92
CA SER A 175 15.23 -8.15 -6.64
C SER A 175 14.20 -7.51 -5.69
N ARG A 176 13.76 -6.29 -6.00
CA ARG A 176 12.71 -5.63 -5.23
C ARG A 176 11.40 -6.43 -5.29
N MET A 177 11.11 -7.06 -6.43
CA MET A 177 9.89 -7.85 -6.63
C MET A 177 9.92 -9.09 -5.74
N GLN A 178 11.02 -9.86 -5.73
CA GLN A 178 11.15 -11.03 -4.86
C GLN A 178 10.97 -10.67 -3.39
N ARG A 179 11.59 -9.60 -2.91
CA ARG A 179 11.44 -9.14 -1.52
C ARG A 179 10.04 -8.65 -1.15
N SER A 180 9.14 -8.50 -2.12
CA SER A 180 7.75 -8.10 -1.89
C SER A 180 6.75 -9.21 -2.17
N ASN A 181 7.22 -10.43 -2.44
CA ASN A 181 6.38 -11.60 -2.72
C ASN A 181 5.57 -12.01 -1.48
N LYS A 182 4.33 -11.56 -1.41
CA LYS A 182 3.38 -11.87 -0.33
C LYS A 182 1.95 -11.61 -0.79
N ARG A 183 0.99 -12.16 -0.07
CA ARG A 183 -0.44 -11.93 -0.29
C ARG A 183 -1.02 -11.16 0.89
N LEU A 184 -1.26 -9.87 0.71
CA LEU A 184 -1.84 -9.00 1.73
C LEU A 184 -3.34 -9.24 1.86
N SER A 185 -3.84 -9.28 3.08
CA SER A 185 -5.26 -9.43 3.38
C SER A 185 -5.89 -8.07 3.67
N ASN A 186 -7.00 -7.75 2.98
CA ASN A 186 -7.82 -6.59 3.26
C ASN A 186 -9.05 -6.92 4.14
N ALA A 187 -9.08 -8.11 4.75
CA ALA A 187 -10.23 -8.61 5.49
C ALA A 187 -10.69 -7.65 6.61
N LYS A 188 -9.75 -6.98 7.27
CA LYS A 188 -10.07 -6.05 8.36
C LYS A 188 -10.78 -4.80 7.86
N ILE A 189 -10.34 -4.19 6.75
CA ILE A 189 -11.04 -3.05 6.18
C ILE A 189 -12.39 -3.44 5.59
N ARG A 190 -12.50 -4.62 4.97
CA ARG A 190 -13.76 -5.20 4.52
C ARG A 190 -14.75 -5.39 5.66
N ALA A 191 -14.30 -5.86 6.81
CA ALA A 191 -15.14 -6.07 8.00
C ALA A 191 -15.75 -4.77 8.55
N THR A 192 -15.22 -3.59 8.19
CA THR A 192 -15.83 -2.30 8.53
C THR A 192 -17.03 -1.94 7.65
N GLY A 193 -17.33 -2.73 6.61
CA GLY A 193 -18.35 -2.45 5.61
C GLY A 193 -17.86 -1.62 4.42
N TYR A 194 -16.54 -1.42 4.27
CA TYR A 194 -16.00 -0.73 3.08
C TYR A 194 -16.19 -1.58 1.82
N GLU A 195 -16.75 -0.98 0.79
CA GLU A 195 -16.90 -1.54 -0.54
C GLU A 195 -15.92 -0.87 -1.51
N PHE A 196 -15.06 -1.67 -2.15
CA PHE A 196 -14.07 -1.16 -3.10
C PHE A 196 -14.77 -0.69 -4.39
N LYS A 197 -14.40 0.47 -4.87
CA LYS A 197 -14.79 0.95 -6.20
C LYS A 197 -14.12 0.14 -7.30
N TYR A 198 -12.87 -0.27 -7.06
CA TYR A 198 -12.07 -1.10 -7.96
C TYR A 198 -11.58 -2.33 -7.19
N PRO A 199 -12.45 -3.37 -7.07
CA PRO A 199 -12.15 -4.55 -6.28
C PRO A 199 -11.03 -5.41 -6.87
N THR A 200 -10.75 -5.28 -8.18
CA THR A 200 -9.65 -5.99 -8.86
C THR A 200 -8.77 -5.04 -9.67
N TYR A 201 -7.58 -5.50 -10.03
CA TYR A 201 -6.69 -4.73 -10.90
C TYR A 201 -7.29 -4.50 -12.29
N GLN A 202 -8.09 -5.47 -12.80
CA GLN A 202 -8.77 -5.34 -14.09
C GLN A 202 -9.72 -4.13 -14.07
N ASP A 203 -10.55 -4.03 -13.02
CA ASP A 203 -11.51 -2.92 -12.89
C ASP A 203 -10.79 -1.56 -12.92
N GLY A 204 -9.72 -1.44 -12.16
CA GLY A 204 -8.99 -0.18 -12.04
C GLY A 204 -8.14 0.17 -13.26
N TYR A 205 -7.48 -0.81 -13.88
CA TYR A 205 -6.69 -0.53 -15.08
C TYR A 205 -7.58 -0.34 -16.31
N ALA A 206 -8.72 -1.01 -16.43
CA ALA A 206 -9.66 -0.77 -17.52
C ALA A 206 -10.09 0.69 -17.62
N GLU A 207 -10.34 1.38 -16.49
CA GLU A 207 -10.64 2.82 -16.49
C GLU A 207 -9.48 3.68 -17.01
N LEU A 208 -8.23 3.24 -16.80
CA LEU A 208 -7.04 4.01 -17.15
C LEU A 208 -6.60 3.87 -18.61
N ILE A 209 -7.03 2.80 -19.29
CA ILE A 209 -6.63 2.47 -20.65
C ILE A 209 -7.78 2.65 -21.68
N GLY A 210 -9.02 2.77 -21.21
CA GLY A 210 -10.22 3.07 -22.03
C GLY A 210 -10.40 4.54 -22.24
#